data_5880b1190354da2c1504199165279513
#
_entry.id   5880b1190354da2c1504199165279513
#
_cell.length_a   1.000
_cell.length_b   1.000
_cell.length_c   1.000
_cell.angle_alpha   90.00
_cell.angle_beta   90.00
_cell.angle_gamma   90.00
#
_symmetry.space_group_name_H-M   'P 1'
#
loop_
_entity.id
_entity.type
_entity.pdbx_description
1 polymer ?
#
loop_
_entity_poly.entity_id
_entity_poly.type
_entity_poly.pdbx_seq_one_letter_code
_entity_poly.pdbx_strand_id
1 'polypeptide(L)'
;MNKSILLPLIFAFLIISCDKKSKTEKAIEAISVEIKVNRFDKAFFKTAPNDLPQLKLKYPLFFPEGNEDAVWLEKMQNPQWRELYGEVQKKYADFEPEKAEIETLFKHIKYYFPEATVPEVYTVIGDMDYRNKVIYSKGLLIICLELYLGKEHRFYEFPEYLKQNFTQDQILPDVVDSYFYGKIALPKDNTLLAQMIYTGKELYLKDLLLPEASDAVKMGYTPEQIAWSQENEPFIWSYFIEKQLLFDTDQKLNGRFISQAPFSKFYLEIDNE
;
A
#
# COMPACT_ATOMS: atom_id res chain seq x y z
N MET A 1 10.48 76.17 2.41
CA MET A 1 9.53 75.11 2.07
C MET A 1 10.34 73.83 1.78
N ASN A 2 10.66 73.06 2.84
CA ASN A 2 11.42 71.83 2.70
C ASN A 2 10.44 70.66 2.82
N LYS A 3 10.28 69.90 1.71
CA LYS A 3 9.52 68.64 1.71
C LYS A 3 10.46 67.51 2.11
N SER A 4 10.34 67.04 3.32
CA SER A 4 10.97 65.78 3.78
C SER A 4 10.24 64.62 3.14
N ILE A 5 10.94 63.87 2.29
CA ILE A 5 10.48 62.61 1.72
C ILE A 5 10.80 61.50 2.76
N LEU A 6 9.76 61.00 3.40
CA LEU A 6 9.83 59.84 4.30
C LEU A 6 9.84 58.56 3.40
N LEU A 7 10.97 57.90 3.34
CA LEU A 7 11.13 56.59 2.65
C LEU A 7 10.70 55.50 3.61
N PRO A 8 9.64 54.70 3.32
CA PRO A 8 9.31 53.55 4.16
C PRO A 8 10.30 52.41 3.90
N LEU A 9 11.09 52.10 4.92
CA LEU A 9 11.98 50.93 4.96
C LEU A 9 11.11 49.69 5.06
N ILE A 10 10.82 49.04 3.94
CA ILE A 10 10.15 47.72 3.91
C ILE A 10 11.17 46.68 4.37
N PHE A 11 11.06 46.29 5.65
CA PHE A 11 11.81 45.18 6.21
C PHE A 11 11.16 43.88 5.71
N ALA A 12 11.70 43.34 4.60
CA ALA A 12 11.33 42.01 4.12
C ALA A 12 11.87 40.96 5.11
N PHE A 13 11.02 40.52 6.05
CA PHE A 13 11.26 39.30 6.82
C PHE A 13 11.26 38.13 5.86
N LEU A 14 12.42 37.72 5.38
CA LEU A 14 12.64 36.41 4.81
C LEU A 14 12.46 35.40 5.95
N ILE A 15 11.26 34.83 6.06
CA ILE A 15 11.00 33.65 6.89
C ILE A 15 11.73 32.51 6.19
N ILE A 16 13.00 32.32 6.53
CA ILE A 16 13.73 31.09 6.24
C ILE A 16 13.16 30.07 7.25
N SER A 17 12.06 29.41 6.86
CA SER A 17 11.61 28.19 7.51
C SER A 17 12.68 27.14 7.23
N CYS A 18 13.68 27.09 8.09
CA CYS A 18 14.65 26.02 8.11
C CYS A 18 13.96 24.84 8.81
N ASP A 19 13.28 23.99 8.04
CA ASP A 19 12.81 22.68 8.52
C ASP A 19 14.04 21.88 8.95
N LYS A 20 14.37 22.01 10.24
CA LYS A 20 15.45 21.22 10.83
C LYS A 20 14.94 19.80 11.02
N LYS A 21 15.24 18.92 10.05
CA LYS A 21 15.00 17.48 10.18
C LYS A 21 15.36 16.99 11.57
N SER A 22 14.50 16.18 12.15
CA SER A 22 14.70 15.57 13.46
C SER A 22 15.98 14.72 13.48
N LYS A 23 16.46 14.36 14.66
CA LYS A 23 17.60 13.45 14.80
C LYS A 23 17.27 12.08 14.20
N THR A 24 16.03 11.63 14.34
CA THR A 24 15.54 10.37 13.79
C THR A 24 15.55 10.38 12.26
N GLU A 25 15.00 11.42 11.62
CA GLU A 25 15.02 11.56 10.15
C GLU A 25 16.43 11.53 9.58
N LYS A 26 17.37 12.27 10.22
CA LYS A 26 18.78 12.26 9.80
C LYS A 26 19.42 10.88 9.94
N ALA A 27 19.08 10.14 10.99
CA ALA A 27 19.59 8.78 11.20
C ALA A 27 19.03 7.81 10.17
N ILE A 28 17.75 7.91 9.81
CA ILE A 28 17.10 7.10 8.77
C ILE A 28 17.70 7.42 7.40
N GLU A 29 17.87 8.69 7.05
CA GLU A 29 18.48 9.11 5.78
C GLU A 29 19.91 8.59 5.58
N ALA A 30 20.67 8.46 6.68
CA ALA A 30 22.04 7.94 6.65
C ALA A 30 22.10 6.43 6.39
N ILE A 31 20.98 5.70 6.49
CA ILE A 31 20.95 4.26 6.20
C ILE A 31 20.99 4.05 4.69
N SER A 32 21.96 3.26 4.23
CA SER A 32 22.03 2.86 2.83
C SER A 32 21.15 1.64 2.58
N VAL A 33 20.23 1.77 1.64
CA VAL A 33 19.41 0.69 1.11
C VAL A 33 19.46 0.76 -0.40
N GLU A 34 19.72 -0.36 -1.03
CA GLU A 34 19.66 -0.53 -2.47
C GLU A 34 18.71 -1.69 -2.77
N ILE A 35 17.70 -1.44 -3.60
CA ILE A 35 16.72 -2.44 -4.00
C ILE A 35 16.96 -2.84 -5.44
N LYS A 36 17.08 -4.14 -5.65
CA LYS A 36 17.11 -4.72 -6.98
C LYS A 36 15.68 -4.97 -7.44
N VAL A 37 15.29 -4.37 -8.57
CA VAL A 37 13.97 -4.55 -9.19
C VAL A 37 14.09 -5.42 -10.43
N ASN A 38 13.35 -6.50 -10.47
CA ASN A 38 13.22 -7.41 -11.60
C ASN A 38 11.86 -7.19 -12.25
N ARG A 39 11.84 -6.55 -13.40
CA ARG A 39 10.65 -6.26 -14.20
C ARG A 39 10.20 -7.53 -14.95
N PHE A 40 9.67 -8.52 -14.20
CA PHE A 40 9.17 -9.75 -14.81
C PHE A 40 7.96 -9.48 -15.72
N ASP A 41 7.12 -8.50 -15.37
CA ASP A 41 6.05 -8.00 -16.24
C ASP A 41 6.55 -7.67 -17.64
N LYS A 42 7.69 -6.97 -17.76
CA LYS A 42 8.31 -6.66 -19.04
C LYS A 42 8.96 -7.88 -19.69
N ALA A 43 9.70 -8.64 -18.90
CA ALA A 43 10.41 -9.82 -19.43
C ALA A 43 9.42 -10.81 -20.04
N PHE A 44 8.28 -11.06 -19.35
CA PHE A 44 7.28 -12.01 -19.83
C PHE A 44 6.65 -11.57 -21.16
N PHE A 45 6.12 -10.35 -21.25
CA PHE A 45 5.38 -9.92 -22.44
C PHE A 45 6.27 -9.48 -23.62
N LYS A 46 7.58 -9.24 -23.39
CA LYS A 46 8.56 -8.94 -24.45
C LYS A 46 9.25 -10.18 -25.01
N THR A 47 9.22 -11.30 -24.30
CA THR A 47 9.83 -12.55 -24.76
C THR A 47 9.04 -13.11 -25.95
N ALA A 48 9.76 -13.50 -26.99
CA ALA A 48 9.15 -14.22 -28.11
C ALA A 48 8.71 -15.63 -27.67
N PRO A 49 7.63 -16.19 -28.22
CA PRO A 49 7.14 -17.52 -27.83
C PRO A 49 8.21 -18.62 -27.86
N ASN A 50 9.10 -18.59 -28.84
CA ASN A 50 10.19 -19.58 -28.99
C ASN A 50 11.25 -19.45 -27.89
N ASP A 51 11.33 -18.31 -27.18
CA ASP A 51 12.30 -18.05 -26.14
C ASP A 51 11.75 -18.33 -24.73
N LEU A 52 10.53 -18.89 -24.62
CA LEU A 52 9.92 -19.28 -23.35
C LEU A 52 10.83 -20.18 -22.48
N PRO A 53 11.57 -21.18 -23.04
CA PRO A 53 12.47 -21.99 -22.24
C PRO A 53 13.57 -21.18 -21.54
N GLN A 54 14.14 -20.17 -22.21
CA GLN A 54 15.14 -19.28 -21.63
C GLN A 54 14.56 -18.39 -20.54
N LEU A 55 13.34 -17.90 -20.75
CA LEU A 55 12.61 -17.11 -19.73
C LEU A 55 12.37 -17.95 -18.47
N LYS A 56 11.96 -19.22 -18.63
CA LYS A 56 11.75 -20.16 -17.51
C LYS A 56 13.03 -20.42 -16.73
N LEU A 57 14.16 -20.58 -17.40
CA LEU A 57 15.46 -20.73 -16.75
C LEU A 57 15.86 -19.47 -15.96
N LYS A 58 15.56 -18.30 -16.49
CA LYS A 58 15.89 -17.02 -15.84
C LYS A 58 15.00 -16.70 -14.64
N TYR A 59 13.74 -17.10 -14.70
CA TYR A 59 12.71 -16.76 -13.69
C TYR A 59 11.95 -18.02 -13.22
N PRO A 60 12.62 -19.05 -12.70
CA PRO A 60 11.98 -20.32 -12.36
C PRO A 60 10.86 -20.18 -11.32
N LEU A 61 10.91 -19.16 -10.48
CA LEU A 61 9.91 -18.85 -9.45
C LEU A 61 8.50 -18.68 -10.04
N PHE A 62 8.39 -18.12 -11.25
CA PHE A 62 7.11 -17.80 -11.89
C PHE A 62 6.58 -18.91 -12.81
N PHE A 63 7.30 -20.01 -12.90
CA PHE A 63 6.94 -21.16 -13.74
C PHE A 63 6.91 -22.44 -12.90
N PRO A 64 5.91 -22.60 -12.01
CA PRO A 64 5.84 -23.78 -11.15
C PRO A 64 5.71 -25.06 -11.99
N GLU A 65 6.27 -26.16 -11.48
CA GLU A 65 6.15 -27.48 -12.08
C GLU A 65 4.67 -27.87 -12.20
N GLY A 66 4.33 -28.58 -13.28
CA GLY A 66 2.98 -29.07 -13.56
C GLY A 66 2.14 -28.18 -14.49
N ASN A 67 2.56 -26.96 -14.79
CA ASN A 67 1.91 -26.14 -15.82
C ASN A 67 2.57 -26.38 -17.19
N GLU A 68 1.75 -26.68 -18.18
CA GLU A 68 2.20 -26.87 -19.56
C GLU A 68 2.63 -25.53 -20.19
N ASP A 69 3.59 -25.56 -21.10
CA ASP A 69 4.07 -24.38 -21.83
C ASP A 69 2.94 -23.67 -22.60
N ALA A 70 1.94 -24.42 -23.04
CA ALA A 70 0.78 -23.90 -23.76
C ALA A 70 0.04 -22.80 -22.95
N VAL A 71 -0.07 -22.94 -21.64
CA VAL A 71 -0.73 -21.95 -20.75
C VAL A 71 0.02 -20.61 -20.80
N TRP A 72 1.35 -20.66 -20.74
CA TRP A 72 2.18 -19.47 -20.77
C TRP A 72 2.22 -18.81 -22.14
N LEU A 73 2.27 -19.63 -23.20
CA LEU A 73 2.23 -19.16 -24.58
C LEU A 73 0.89 -18.49 -24.90
N GLU A 74 -0.23 -19.06 -24.43
CA GLU A 74 -1.54 -18.44 -24.55
C GLU A 74 -1.56 -17.08 -23.86
N LYS A 75 -1.15 -17.00 -22.58
CA LYS A 75 -1.11 -15.74 -21.81
C LYS A 75 -0.25 -14.67 -22.50
N MET A 76 0.90 -15.04 -23.06
CA MET A 76 1.78 -14.13 -23.79
C MET A 76 1.13 -13.55 -25.05
N GLN A 77 0.27 -14.30 -25.72
CA GLN A 77 -0.33 -13.95 -27.02
C GLN A 77 -1.76 -13.38 -26.88
N ASN A 78 -2.42 -13.64 -25.77
CA ASN A 78 -3.80 -13.25 -25.55
C ASN A 78 -3.96 -11.71 -25.63
N PRO A 79 -4.87 -11.20 -26.48
CA PRO A 79 -5.03 -9.75 -26.70
C PRO A 79 -5.37 -8.98 -25.42
N GLN A 80 -6.20 -9.53 -24.52
CA GLN A 80 -6.59 -8.86 -23.28
C GLN A 80 -5.40 -8.69 -22.33
N TRP A 81 -4.55 -9.73 -22.19
CA TRP A 81 -3.34 -9.67 -21.39
C TRP A 81 -2.32 -8.66 -21.97
N ARG A 82 -2.20 -8.60 -23.29
CA ARG A 82 -1.32 -7.65 -23.94
C ARG A 82 -1.83 -6.21 -23.82
N GLU A 83 -3.14 -6.03 -23.85
CA GLU A 83 -3.75 -4.73 -23.61
C GLU A 83 -3.51 -4.29 -22.15
N LEU A 84 -3.75 -5.16 -21.16
CA LEU A 84 -3.45 -4.89 -19.76
C LEU A 84 -1.96 -4.58 -19.55
N TYR A 85 -1.07 -5.34 -20.18
CA TYR A 85 0.37 -5.03 -20.17
C TYR A 85 0.64 -3.62 -20.74
N GLY A 86 -0.02 -3.25 -21.82
CA GLY A 86 0.08 -1.89 -22.39
C GLY A 86 -0.31 -0.80 -21.39
N GLU A 87 -1.42 -0.99 -20.65
CA GLU A 87 -1.86 -0.05 -19.61
C GLU A 87 -0.86 0.03 -18.44
N VAL A 88 -0.34 -1.12 -17.99
CA VAL A 88 0.70 -1.17 -16.97
C VAL A 88 1.96 -0.42 -17.43
N GLN A 89 2.39 -0.60 -18.71
CA GLN A 89 3.58 0.09 -19.22
C GLN A 89 3.37 1.61 -19.40
N LYS A 90 2.15 2.09 -19.67
CA LYS A 90 1.87 3.53 -19.71
C LYS A 90 2.07 4.18 -18.33
N LYS A 91 1.70 3.50 -17.27
CA LYS A 91 1.78 4.03 -15.91
C LYS A 91 3.14 3.78 -15.27
N TYR A 92 3.69 2.59 -15.41
CA TYR A 92 4.92 2.13 -14.76
C TYR A 92 6.03 1.87 -15.79
N ALA A 93 6.34 2.90 -16.62
CA ALA A 93 7.30 2.76 -17.70
C ALA A 93 8.72 2.37 -17.21
N ASP A 94 9.22 2.98 -16.17
CA ASP A 94 10.55 2.71 -15.61
C ASP A 94 10.53 2.15 -14.19
N PHE A 95 9.50 2.40 -13.39
CA PHE A 95 9.37 1.99 -11.99
C PHE A 95 10.44 2.60 -11.05
N GLU A 96 11.21 3.58 -11.49
CA GLU A 96 12.23 4.21 -10.63
C GLU A 96 11.64 5.06 -9.51
N PRO A 97 10.52 5.80 -9.69
CA PRO A 97 9.86 6.49 -8.58
C PRO A 97 9.43 5.53 -7.47
N GLU A 98 8.74 4.45 -7.82
CA GLU A 98 8.25 3.44 -6.87
C GLU A 98 9.41 2.72 -6.18
N LYS A 99 10.50 2.43 -6.91
CA LYS A 99 11.73 1.88 -6.34
C LYS A 99 12.31 2.80 -5.28
N ALA A 100 12.41 4.11 -5.54
CA ALA A 100 12.94 5.08 -4.59
C ALA A 100 12.07 5.18 -3.33
N GLU A 101 10.76 5.12 -3.48
CA GLU A 101 9.81 5.08 -2.36
C GLU A 101 9.98 3.79 -1.53
N ILE A 102 10.10 2.63 -2.17
CA ILE A 102 10.35 1.36 -1.49
C ILE A 102 11.73 1.38 -0.79
N GLU A 103 12.78 1.95 -1.40
CA GLU A 103 14.08 2.14 -0.74
C GLU A 103 13.95 3.01 0.51
N THR A 104 13.18 4.08 0.44
CA THR A 104 12.89 4.95 1.60
C THR A 104 12.14 4.18 2.69
N LEU A 105 11.10 3.43 2.35
CA LEU A 105 10.40 2.55 3.28
C LEU A 105 11.37 1.57 3.97
N PHE A 106 12.28 0.93 3.22
CA PHE A 106 13.23 -0.01 3.80
C PHE A 106 14.32 0.65 4.64
N LYS A 107 14.63 1.95 4.46
CA LYS A 107 15.44 2.72 5.41
C LYS A 107 14.74 2.87 6.76
N HIS A 108 13.44 3.19 6.76
CA HIS A 108 12.62 3.22 7.98
C HIS A 108 12.57 1.84 8.64
N ILE A 109 12.28 0.80 7.86
CA ILE A 109 12.27 -0.58 8.38
C ILE A 109 13.60 -0.94 9.02
N LYS A 110 14.73 -0.66 8.39
CA LYS A 110 16.09 -0.93 8.93
C LYS A 110 16.39 -0.14 10.19
N TYR A 111 15.88 1.08 10.30
CA TYR A 111 16.08 1.91 11.49
C TYR A 111 15.37 1.31 12.71
N TYR A 112 14.10 0.93 12.57
CA TYR A 112 13.32 0.36 13.66
C TYR A 112 13.56 -1.13 13.87
N PHE A 113 13.95 -1.85 12.83
CA PHE A 113 14.21 -3.29 12.82
C PHE A 113 15.55 -3.58 12.14
N PRO A 114 16.69 -3.38 12.82
CA PRO A 114 18.03 -3.50 12.22
C PRO A 114 18.29 -4.85 11.55
N GLU A 115 17.70 -5.93 12.07
CA GLU A 115 17.83 -7.29 11.51
C GLU A 115 16.93 -7.56 10.28
N ALA A 116 16.10 -6.57 9.89
CA ALA A 116 15.23 -6.72 8.73
C ALA A 116 16.06 -6.92 7.45
N THR A 117 15.63 -7.84 6.61
CA THR A 117 16.27 -8.08 5.30
C THR A 117 15.62 -7.22 4.22
N VAL A 118 16.45 -6.60 3.38
CA VAL A 118 15.97 -5.89 2.18
C VAL A 118 15.63 -6.93 1.11
N PRO A 119 14.41 -6.92 0.55
CA PRO A 119 14.01 -7.92 -0.43
C PRO A 119 14.53 -7.59 -1.83
N GLU A 120 14.56 -8.60 -2.67
CA GLU A 120 14.57 -8.45 -4.11
C GLU A 120 13.13 -8.24 -4.61
N VAL A 121 12.89 -7.17 -5.38
CA VAL A 121 11.55 -6.80 -5.86
C VAL A 121 11.30 -7.40 -7.24
N TYR A 122 10.14 -7.98 -7.43
CA TYR A 122 9.64 -8.47 -8.71
C TYR A 122 8.31 -7.78 -9.03
N THR A 123 8.20 -7.16 -10.19
CA THR A 123 6.93 -6.66 -10.69
C THR A 123 6.32 -7.67 -11.64
N VAL A 124 5.03 -7.92 -11.48
CA VAL A 124 4.28 -8.89 -12.29
C VAL A 124 2.99 -8.30 -12.82
N ILE A 125 2.35 -9.00 -13.74
CA ILE A 125 0.94 -8.85 -14.09
C ILE A 125 0.30 -10.21 -13.79
N GLY A 126 -0.47 -10.24 -12.70
CA GLY A 126 -1.14 -11.41 -12.19
C GLY A 126 -2.55 -11.59 -12.75
N ASP A 127 -3.36 -12.37 -12.06
CA ASP A 127 -4.73 -12.71 -12.49
C ASP A 127 -5.78 -11.84 -11.78
N MET A 128 -5.43 -10.58 -11.43
CA MET A 128 -6.29 -9.64 -10.71
C MET A 128 -6.81 -10.17 -9.36
N ASP A 129 -6.01 -10.97 -8.66
CA ASP A 129 -6.34 -11.40 -7.30
C ASP A 129 -6.08 -10.27 -6.30
N TYR A 130 -7.13 -9.51 -5.99
CA TYR A 130 -7.06 -8.36 -5.09
C TYR A 130 -6.62 -8.70 -3.65
N ARG A 131 -6.63 -9.98 -3.27
CA ARG A 131 -6.17 -10.44 -1.94
C ARG A 131 -4.65 -10.60 -1.88
N ASN A 132 -4.00 -10.70 -3.02
CA ASN A 132 -2.57 -10.94 -3.17
C ASN A 132 -1.92 -9.85 -4.05
N LYS A 133 -2.24 -8.58 -3.79
CA LYS A 133 -1.68 -7.43 -4.53
C LYS A 133 -0.17 -7.33 -4.36
N VAL A 134 0.32 -7.59 -3.15
CA VAL A 134 1.73 -7.66 -2.78
C VAL A 134 1.98 -8.94 -1.98
N ILE A 135 3.03 -9.66 -2.33
CA ILE A 135 3.42 -10.90 -1.67
C ILE A 135 4.88 -10.79 -1.22
N TYR A 136 5.13 -10.87 0.09
CA TYR A 136 6.48 -11.01 0.63
C TYR A 136 6.71 -12.44 1.11
N SER A 137 7.75 -13.07 0.62
CA SER A 137 8.17 -14.41 1.06
C SER A 137 9.66 -14.60 0.88
N LYS A 138 10.35 -15.05 1.92
CA LYS A 138 11.77 -15.47 1.88
C LYS A 138 12.71 -14.48 1.20
N GLY A 139 12.52 -13.18 1.45
CA GLY A 139 13.37 -12.12 0.87
C GLY A 139 12.98 -11.71 -0.56
N LEU A 140 11.86 -12.17 -1.06
CA LEU A 140 11.27 -11.74 -2.33
C LEU A 140 10.02 -10.89 -2.06
N LEU A 141 9.89 -9.79 -2.78
CA LEU A 141 8.73 -8.92 -2.75
C LEU A 141 8.13 -8.87 -4.16
N ILE A 142 6.94 -9.43 -4.33
CA ILE A 142 6.23 -9.48 -5.61
C ILE A 142 5.12 -8.45 -5.57
N ILE A 143 5.05 -7.57 -6.59
CA ILE A 143 4.05 -6.51 -6.72
C ILE A 143 3.27 -6.71 -8.00
N CYS A 144 1.95 -6.90 -7.88
CA CYS A 144 1.00 -7.07 -8.99
C CYS A 144 0.59 -5.69 -9.53
N LEU A 145 1.29 -5.18 -10.55
CA LEU A 145 1.12 -3.80 -11.02
C LEU A 145 -0.25 -3.51 -11.61
N GLU A 146 -0.92 -4.52 -12.14
CA GLU A 146 -2.26 -4.40 -12.71
C GLU A 146 -3.33 -4.00 -11.68
N LEU A 147 -3.04 -4.14 -10.39
CA LEU A 147 -3.97 -3.77 -9.30
C LEU A 147 -3.72 -2.34 -8.77
N TYR A 148 -2.88 -1.54 -9.45
CA TYR A 148 -2.54 -0.17 -9.04
C TYR A 148 -2.68 0.84 -10.18
N LEU A 149 -3.52 0.57 -11.18
CA LEU A 149 -3.70 1.43 -12.35
C LEU A 149 -4.57 2.67 -12.08
N GLY A 150 -5.30 2.69 -10.98
CA GLY A 150 -6.25 3.74 -10.59
C GLY A 150 -7.66 3.16 -10.46
N LYS A 151 -8.40 3.59 -9.43
CA LYS A 151 -9.70 3.00 -9.06
C LYS A 151 -10.74 2.95 -10.17
N GLU A 152 -10.68 3.90 -11.13
CA GLU A 152 -11.61 3.98 -12.26
C GLU A 152 -11.11 3.24 -13.51
N HIS A 153 -10.05 2.40 -13.37
CA HIS A 153 -9.51 1.73 -14.54
C HIS A 153 -10.49 0.70 -15.12
N ARG A 154 -10.69 0.75 -16.42
CA ARG A 154 -11.73 -0.01 -17.15
C ARG A 154 -11.66 -1.54 -17.03
N PHE A 155 -10.52 -2.10 -16.65
CA PHE A 155 -10.36 -3.51 -16.38
C PHE A 155 -10.85 -3.94 -14.99
N TYR A 156 -11.26 -2.99 -14.13
CA TYR A 156 -11.69 -3.31 -12.77
C TYR A 156 -13.19 -3.56 -12.70
N GLU A 157 -13.61 -4.77 -12.94
CA GLU A 157 -14.98 -5.24 -12.76
C GLU A 157 -15.22 -5.68 -11.29
N PHE A 158 -14.80 -4.84 -10.34
CA PHE A 158 -14.94 -5.07 -8.91
C PHE A 158 -15.93 -4.09 -8.28
N PRO A 159 -16.55 -4.44 -7.13
CA PRO A 159 -17.29 -3.48 -6.32
C PRO A 159 -16.44 -2.26 -5.94
N GLU A 160 -17.09 -1.10 -5.80
CA GLU A 160 -16.41 0.19 -5.53
C GLU A 160 -15.49 0.13 -4.32
N TYR A 161 -15.93 -0.51 -3.23
CA TYR A 161 -15.15 -0.63 -2.00
C TYR A 161 -13.83 -1.42 -2.16
N LEU A 162 -13.72 -2.28 -3.16
CA LEU A 162 -12.46 -2.95 -3.48
C LEU A 162 -11.58 -2.07 -4.35
N LYS A 163 -12.17 -1.39 -5.35
CA LYS A 163 -11.43 -0.58 -6.31
C LYS A 163 -10.83 0.67 -5.69
N GLN A 164 -11.41 1.21 -4.62
CA GLN A 164 -10.93 2.47 -4.01
C GLN A 164 -9.44 2.41 -3.66
N ASN A 165 -8.90 1.23 -3.35
CA ASN A 165 -7.51 1.00 -2.98
C ASN A 165 -6.64 0.45 -4.13
N PHE A 166 -7.12 0.50 -5.39
CA PHE A 166 -6.33 0.09 -6.55
C PHE A 166 -5.58 1.27 -7.16
N THR A 167 -4.95 2.05 -6.29
CA THR A 167 -4.18 3.26 -6.63
C THR A 167 -2.71 3.08 -6.28
N GLN A 168 -1.85 3.85 -6.94
CA GLN A 168 -0.40 3.80 -6.71
C GLN A 168 -0.02 4.05 -5.25
N ASP A 169 -0.73 4.96 -4.57
CA ASP A 169 -0.48 5.32 -3.18
C ASP A 169 -0.64 4.14 -2.21
N GLN A 170 -1.35 3.08 -2.63
CA GLN A 170 -1.55 1.87 -1.85
C GLN A 170 -0.40 0.85 -1.98
N ILE A 171 0.58 1.06 -2.87
CA ILE A 171 1.71 0.13 -3.01
C ILE A 171 2.48 0.02 -1.70
N LEU A 172 2.86 1.14 -1.08
CA LEU A 172 3.66 1.11 0.15
C LEU A 172 2.90 0.57 1.37
N PRO A 173 1.65 0.96 1.65
CA PRO A 173 0.84 0.32 2.69
C PRO A 173 0.72 -1.20 2.51
N ASP A 174 0.46 -1.67 1.29
CA ASP A 174 0.36 -3.10 0.98
C ASP A 174 1.72 -3.82 1.13
N VAL A 175 2.84 -3.14 0.83
CA VAL A 175 4.19 -3.67 1.09
C VAL A 175 4.41 -3.84 2.59
N VAL A 176 4.01 -2.87 3.43
CA VAL A 176 4.11 -2.96 4.89
C VAL A 176 3.29 -4.14 5.40
N ASP A 177 2.03 -4.25 4.98
CA ASP A 177 1.13 -5.33 5.40
C ASP A 177 1.70 -6.70 5.03
N SER A 178 2.17 -6.87 3.80
CA SER A 178 2.74 -8.14 3.35
C SER A 178 4.08 -8.46 4.03
N TYR A 179 4.96 -7.47 4.22
CA TYR A 179 6.26 -7.68 4.85
C TYR A 179 6.15 -8.07 6.33
N PHE A 180 5.19 -7.47 7.04
CA PHE A 180 4.97 -7.73 8.47
C PHE A 180 3.91 -8.79 8.75
N TYR A 181 3.29 -9.36 7.72
CA TYR A 181 2.33 -10.45 7.89
C TYR A 181 2.90 -11.58 8.75
N GLY A 182 2.19 -11.94 9.81
CA GLY A 182 2.60 -12.95 10.77
C GLY A 182 3.76 -12.58 11.70
N LYS A 183 4.31 -11.35 11.60
CA LYS A 183 5.38 -10.86 12.51
C LYS A 183 4.83 -10.11 13.72
N ILE A 184 3.62 -9.57 13.63
CA ILE A 184 2.92 -8.95 14.75
C ILE A 184 2.25 -10.06 15.56
N ALA A 185 2.45 -10.05 16.88
CA ALA A 185 1.87 -11.06 17.75
C ALA A 185 0.34 -11.03 17.68
N LEU A 186 -0.26 -12.15 17.33
CA LEU A 186 -1.71 -12.32 17.24
C LEU A 186 -2.38 -12.00 18.59
N PRO A 187 -3.65 -11.54 18.57
CA PRO A 187 -4.41 -11.33 19.80
C PRO A 187 -4.57 -12.64 20.58
N LYS A 188 -4.63 -12.52 21.91
CA LYS A 188 -4.77 -13.68 22.80
C LYS A 188 -6.18 -14.28 22.80
N ASP A 189 -7.17 -13.50 22.42
CA ASP A 189 -8.57 -13.88 22.31
C ASP A 189 -9.22 -13.23 21.06
N ASN A 190 -10.48 -13.58 20.79
CA ASN A 190 -11.20 -13.14 19.61
C ASN A 190 -12.18 -11.98 19.90
N THR A 191 -12.04 -11.28 21.03
CA THR A 191 -12.90 -10.14 21.34
C THR A 191 -12.67 -8.99 20.36
N LEU A 192 -13.70 -8.14 20.14
CA LEU A 192 -13.56 -6.94 19.33
C LEU A 192 -12.41 -6.08 19.83
N LEU A 193 -12.30 -5.88 21.15
CA LEU A 193 -11.22 -5.10 21.76
C LEU A 193 -9.83 -5.66 21.40
N ALA A 194 -9.65 -6.98 21.46
CA ALA A 194 -8.37 -7.61 21.10
C ALA A 194 -8.04 -7.43 19.62
N GLN A 195 -9.04 -7.51 18.74
CA GLN A 195 -8.88 -7.25 17.31
C GLN A 195 -8.58 -5.77 17.04
N MET A 196 -9.27 -4.82 17.69
CA MET A 196 -8.97 -3.39 17.60
C MET A 196 -7.53 -3.09 18.01
N ILE A 197 -7.05 -3.66 19.11
CA ILE A 197 -5.66 -3.50 19.55
C ILE A 197 -4.67 -4.07 18.52
N TYR A 198 -4.99 -5.22 17.94
CA TYR A 198 -4.15 -5.83 16.90
C TYR A 198 -4.04 -4.94 15.66
N THR A 199 -5.18 -4.52 15.11
CA THR A 199 -5.23 -3.61 13.95
C THR A 199 -4.58 -2.25 14.26
N GLY A 200 -4.77 -1.74 15.48
CA GLY A 200 -4.09 -0.53 15.94
C GLY A 200 -2.56 -0.66 15.95
N LYS A 201 -2.01 -1.85 16.23
CA LYS A 201 -0.55 -2.08 16.11
C LYS A 201 -0.09 -2.08 14.65
N GLU A 202 -0.90 -2.64 13.73
CA GLU A 202 -0.61 -2.62 12.29
C GLU A 202 -0.61 -1.17 11.77
N LEU A 203 -1.59 -0.36 12.16
CA LEU A 203 -1.67 1.06 11.80
C LEU A 203 -0.52 1.86 12.41
N TYR A 204 -0.20 1.65 13.68
CA TYR A 204 0.96 2.31 14.33
C TYR A 204 2.28 1.97 13.63
N LEU A 205 2.42 0.74 13.15
CA LEU A 205 3.58 0.35 12.34
C LEU A 205 3.65 1.15 11.04
N LYS A 206 2.52 1.34 10.36
CA LYS A 206 2.45 2.20 9.17
C LYS A 206 2.79 3.66 9.49
N ASP A 207 2.40 4.19 10.67
CA ASP A 207 2.79 5.53 11.11
C ASP A 207 4.31 5.70 11.24
N LEU A 208 4.98 4.69 11.79
CA LEU A 208 6.44 4.70 11.92
C LEU A 208 7.16 4.58 10.59
N LEU A 209 6.62 3.79 9.67
CA LEU A 209 7.30 3.40 8.43
C LEU A 209 6.94 4.30 7.23
N LEU A 210 5.78 4.94 7.27
CA LEU A 210 5.23 5.80 6.22
C LEU A 210 4.79 7.15 6.81
N PRO A 211 5.69 7.92 7.44
CA PRO A 211 5.33 9.16 8.14
C PRO A 211 4.70 10.22 7.23
N GLU A 212 5.06 10.22 5.94
CA GLU A 212 4.54 11.17 4.96
C GLU A 212 3.16 10.78 4.38
N ALA A 213 2.73 9.52 4.56
CA ALA A 213 1.43 9.08 4.08
C ALA A 213 0.31 9.60 5.00
N SER A 214 -0.83 9.99 4.43
CA SER A 214 -2.01 10.37 5.21
C SER A 214 -2.64 9.17 5.92
N ASP A 215 -3.42 9.42 6.97
CA ASP A 215 -4.17 8.37 7.67
C ASP A 215 -5.12 7.63 6.72
N ALA A 216 -5.75 8.36 5.79
CA ALA A 216 -6.60 7.79 4.77
C ALA A 216 -5.85 6.73 3.94
N VAL A 217 -4.65 7.03 3.47
CA VAL A 217 -3.81 6.10 2.70
C VAL A 217 -3.39 4.90 3.55
N LYS A 218 -2.93 5.13 4.80
CA LYS A 218 -2.50 4.06 5.72
C LYS A 218 -3.62 3.09 6.07
N MET A 219 -4.84 3.61 6.21
CA MET A 219 -6.04 2.82 6.56
C MET A 219 -6.76 2.26 5.34
N GLY A 220 -6.46 2.72 4.13
CA GLY A 220 -7.19 2.40 2.91
C GLY A 220 -8.60 3.03 2.88
N TYR A 221 -8.79 4.16 3.55
CA TYR A 221 -10.02 4.92 3.60
C TYR A 221 -9.95 6.12 2.64
N THR A 222 -11.13 6.65 2.27
CA THR A 222 -11.16 7.97 1.63
C THR A 222 -11.05 9.08 2.67
N PRO A 223 -10.64 10.30 2.28
CA PRO A 223 -10.65 11.44 3.21
C PRO A 223 -12.02 11.69 3.85
N GLU A 224 -13.11 11.49 3.10
CA GLU A 224 -14.49 11.66 3.59
C GLU A 224 -14.82 10.61 4.65
N GLN A 225 -14.38 9.36 4.48
CA GLN A 225 -14.58 8.29 5.47
C GLN A 225 -13.81 8.58 6.76
N ILE A 226 -12.61 9.14 6.68
CA ILE A 226 -11.85 9.59 7.86
C ILE A 226 -12.58 10.72 8.58
N ALA A 227 -13.01 11.76 7.84
CA ALA A 227 -13.74 12.89 8.42
C ALA A 227 -15.02 12.43 9.11
N TRP A 228 -15.80 11.57 8.46
CA TRP A 228 -16.99 10.98 9.05
C TRP A 228 -16.69 10.22 10.36
N SER A 229 -15.65 9.40 10.36
CA SER A 229 -15.27 8.63 11.55
C SER A 229 -14.87 9.54 12.72
N GLN A 230 -14.17 10.64 12.45
CA GLN A 230 -13.78 11.63 13.47
C GLN A 230 -14.99 12.39 14.02
N GLU A 231 -15.91 12.80 13.17
CA GLU A 231 -17.13 13.49 13.58
C GLU A 231 -18.06 12.60 14.42
N ASN A 232 -18.07 11.30 14.14
CA ASN A 232 -18.96 10.34 14.81
C ASN A 232 -18.27 9.53 15.92
N GLU A 233 -17.02 9.81 16.26
CA GLU A 233 -16.27 9.06 17.28
C GLU A 233 -17.03 8.91 18.61
N PRO A 234 -17.62 9.96 19.21
CA PRO A 234 -18.38 9.82 20.45
C PRO A 234 -19.60 8.89 20.33
N PHE A 235 -20.27 8.93 19.15
CA PHE A 235 -21.41 8.06 18.86
C PHE A 235 -20.96 6.60 18.73
N ILE A 236 -19.87 6.35 18.02
CA ILE A 236 -19.27 5.02 17.85
C ILE A 236 -18.93 4.41 19.21
N TRP A 237 -18.27 5.17 20.09
CA TRP A 237 -17.93 4.70 21.43
C TRP A 237 -19.17 4.44 22.29
N SER A 238 -20.16 5.31 22.25
CA SER A 238 -21.44 5.11 22.98
C SER A 238 -22.12 3.83 22.53
N TYR A 239 -22.17 3.59 21.22
CA TYR A 239 -22.75 2.37 20.66
C TYR A 239 -22.00 1.10 21.11
N PHE A 240 -20.65 1.12 21.10
CA PHE A 240 -19.86 -0.01 21.56
C PHE A 240 -20.10 -0.35 23.02
N ILE A 241 -20.24 0.66 23.87
CA ILE A 241 -20.49 0.50 25.30
C ILE A 241 -21.93 0.01 25.54
N GLU A 242 -22.92 0.66 24.96
CA GLU A 242 -24.34 0.31 25.13
C GLU A 242 -24.65 -1.13 24.66
N LYS A 243 -24.04 -1.54 23.56
CA LYS A 243 -24.22 -2.88 22.98
C LYS A 243 -23.25 -3.92 23.56
N GLN A 244 -22.37 -3.51 24.48
CA GLN A 244 -21.34 -4.38 25.10
C GLN A 244 -20.42 -5.09 24.08
N LEU A 245 -20.15 -4.45 22.95
CA LEU A 245 -19.48 -5.08 21.80
C LEU A 245 -17.99 -5.32 22.03
N LEU A 246 -17.33 -4.56 22.91
CA LEU A 246 -15.87 -4.67 23.12
C LEU A 246 -15.42 -6.08 23.48
N PHE A 247 -16.26 -6.82 24.17
CA PHE A 247 -15.98 -8.19 24.61
C PHE A 247 -16.71 -9.25 23.79
N ASP A 248 -17.40 -8.84 22.72
CA ASP A 248 -18.05 -9.76 21.79
C ASP A 248 -17.00 -10.55 21.00
N THR A 249 -17.26 -11.84 20.78
CA THR A 249 -16.36 -12.78 20.09
C THR A 249 -16.90 -13.23 18.72
N ASP A 250 -18.04 -12.70 18.28
CA ASP A 250 -18.58 -12.96 16.94
C ASP A 250 -17.66 -12.35 15.87
N GLN A 251 -16.88 -13.19 15.21
CA GLN A 251 -15.92 -12.76 14.20
C GLN A 251 -16.56 -12.05 13.00
N LYS A 252 -17.82 -12.39 12.65
CA LYS A 252 -18.53 -11.72 11.55
C LYS A 252 -18.90 -10.31 11.94
N LEU A 253 -19.38 -10.13 13.18
CA LEU A 253 -19.71 -8.81 13.72
C LEU A 253 -18.43 -7.99 13.90
N ASN A 254 -17.41 -8.53 14.51
CA ASN A 254 -16.12 -7.86 14.75
C ASN A 254 -15.47 -7.42 13.44
N GLY A 255 -15.49 -8.27 12.42
CA GLY A 255 -14.97 -7.94 11.10
C GLY A 255 -15.64 -6.71 10.47
N ARG A 256 -16.93 -6.48 10.74
CA ARG A 256 -17.66 -5.30 10.22
C ARG A 256 -17.20 -3.97 10.84
N PHE A 257 -16.58 -4.00 12.02
CA PHE A 257 -16.06 -2.79 12.66
C PHE A 257 -14.59 -2.53 12.33
N ILE A 258 -13.83 -3.58 11.99
CA ILE A 258 -12.39 -3.51 11.76
C ILE A 258 -12.05 -3.40 10.27
N SER A 259 -12.86 -3.99 9.40
CA SER A 259 -12.65 -3.97 7.96
C SER A 259 -12.76 -2.56 7.39
N GLN A 260 -12.09 -2.34 6.28
CA GLN A 260 -12.17 -1.11 5.52
C GLN A 260 -13.62 -0.79 5.15
N ALA A 261 -13.96 0.51 5.10
CA ALA A 261 -15.24 0.93 4.55
C ALA A 261 -15.38 0.45 3.07
N PRO A 262 -16.57 0.10 2.62
CA PRO A 262 -17.88 0.21 3.26
C PRO A 262 -18.28 -0.97 4.15
N PHE A 263 -17.36 -1.81 4.56
CA PHE A 263 -17.69 -2.94 5.44
C PHE A 263 -17.97 -2.52 6.88
N SER A 264 -17.60 -1.30 7.26
CA SER A 264 -17.95 -0.76 8.57
C SER A 264 -19.46 -0.74 8.73
N LYS A 265 -19.93 -1.33 9.82
CA LYS A 265 -21.36 -1.37 10.15
C LYS A 265 -21.97 0.02 10.21
N PHE A 266 -21.27 0.98 10.77
CA PHE A 266 -21.75 2.36 10.91
C PHE A 266 -21.95 3.04 9.55
N TYR A 267 -21.02 2.87 8.63
CA TYR A 267 -21.12 3.44 7.30
C TYR A 267 -22.32 2.85 6.52
N LEU A 268 -22.53 1.53 6.61
CA LEU A 268 -23.65 0.87 5.93
C LEU A 268 -25.02 1.20 6.54
N GLU A 269 -25.08 1.48 7.83
CA GLU A 269 -26.35 1.84 8.50
C GLU A 269 -26.76 3.28 8.23
N ILE A 270 -25.80 4.18 8.03
CA ILE A 270 -26.07 5.61 7.77
C ILE A 270 -26.44 5.86 6.30
N ASP A 271 -25.82 5.17 5.35
CA ASP A 271 -26.16 5.30 3.93
C ASP A 271 -27.52 4.69 3.56
N ASN A 272 -28.17 3.95 4.45
CA ASN A 272 -29.48 3.31 4.22
C ASN A 272 -30.63 3.96 5.01
N GLU A 273 -30.37 5.02 5.77
CA GLU A 273 -31.37 5.89 6.36
C GLU A 273 -31.58 7.21 5.55
#